data_e914b3fe76a2c505b299693f0ba53d64
#
_entry.id   e914b3fe76a2c505b299693f0ba53d64
#
_cell.length_a   1.000
_cell.length_b   1.000
_cell.length_c   1.000
_cell.angle_alpha   90.00
_cell.angle_beta   90.00
_cell.angle_gamma   90.00
#
_symmetry.space_group_name_H-M   'P 1'
#
loop_
_entity.id
_entity.type
_entity.pdbx_description
1 polymer ?
#
loop_
_entity_poly.entity_id
_entity_poly.type
_entity_poly.pdbx_seq_one_letter_code
_entity_poly.pdbx_strand_id
1 'polypeptide(L)'
;MLTIYGCKGCGSAVIEAVCALLGEEFKLTEVAPWEPGPAVEALRALNPLLQVPTVVLDDGTVMTESVAILLWLLERHPDTDLAPRPGDPRRAAFLRRLVYFPSAIYPMYTVGDFPERWVKGKAAQAELKEATVQRTLGCWSAIEASFGAGPFFLGEQMTVLDVYAAMISRWRPGRDRIREVAPRAIAAAERAEAHPSVAPVMARNFGDAA
;
A
#
# COMPACT_ATOMS: atom_id res chain seq x y z
N MET A 1 17.34 4.07 -14.01
CA MET A 1 16.97 4.31 -12.57
C MET A 1 15.57 4.89 -12.51
N LEU A 2 14.68 4.26 -11.76
CA LEU A 2 13.28 4.66 -11.61
C LEU A 2 13.15 6.02 -10.92
N THR A 3 12.12 6.80 -11.29
CA THR A 3 11.72 7.98 -10.51
C THR A 3 10.34 7.74 -9.92
N ILE A 4 10.26 7.74 -8.58
CA ILE A 4 9.01 7.58 -7.84
C ILE A 4 8.54 8.97 -7.41
N TYR A 5 7.35 9.37 -7.86
CA TYR A 5 6.63 10.50 -7.27
C TYR A 5 5.82 9.97 -6.09
N GLY A 6 6.12 10.45 -4.90
CA GLY A 6 5.57 9.95 -3.66
C GLY A 6 5.43 11.03 -2.59
N CYS A 7 4.72 10.70 -1.54
CA CYS A 7 4.49 11.58 -0.40
C CYS A 7 4.64 10.79 0.90
N LYS A 8 5.18 11.43 1.94
CA LYS A 8 5.26 10.79 3.28
C LYS A 8 3.88 10.36 3.76
N GLY A 9 3.81 9.14 4.29
CA GLY A 9 2.59 8.56 4.79
C GLY A 9 1.57 8.13 3.72
N CYS A 10 1.94 8.20 2.44
CA CYS A 10 1.08 7.85 1.32
C CYS A 10 1.37 6.44 0.77
N GLY A 11 0.61 6.06 -0.25
CA GLY A 11 0.72 4.75 -0.90
C GLY A 11 2.04 4.50 -1.65
N SER A 12 2.87 5.51 -1.85
CA SER A 12 4.23 5.34 -2.40
C SER A 12 5.14 4.52 -1.49
N ALA A 13 4.89 4.52 -0.18
CA ALA A 13 5.72 3.82 0.79
C ALA A 13 5.87 2.32 0.49
N VAL A 14 4.83 1.65 -0.03
CA VAL A 14 4.93 0.24 -0.41
C VAL A 14 5.87 0.02 -1.58
N ILE A 15 5.89 0.92 -2.58
CA ILE A 15 6.79 0.83 -3.73
C ILE A 15 8.23 1.04 -3.29
N GLU A 16 8.48 2.05 -2.47
CA GLU A 16 9.79 2.34 -1.90
C GLU A 16 10.33 1.16 -1.08
N ALA A 17 9.48 0.55 -0.24
CA ALA A 17 9.85 -0.61 0.57
C ALA A 17 10.16 -1.85 -0.27
N VAL A 18 9.39 -2.09 -1.34
CA VAL A 18 9.63 -3.21 -2.24
C VAL A 18 10.89 -2.97 -3.09
N CYS A 19 11.14 -1.75 -3.56
CA CYS A 19 12.42 -1.41 -4.21
C CYS A 19 13.62 -1.69 -3.27
N ALA A 20 13.51 -1.29 -1.99
CA ALA A 20 14.56 -1.56 -1.00
C ALA A 20 14.79 -3.05 -0.74
N LEU A 21 13.73 -3.88 -0.78
CA LEU A 21 13.83 -5.33 -0.66
C LEU A 21 14.47 -5.99 -1.88
N LEU A 22 14.20 -5.45 -3.07
CA LEU A 22 14.73 -5.97 -4.33
C LEU A 22 16.12 -5.43 -4.67
N GLY A 23 16.63 -4.43 -3.93
CA GLY A 23 17.85 -3.72 -4.29
C GLY A 23 17.68 -2.86 -5.57
N GLU A 24 16.46 -2.49 -5.92
CA GLU A 24 16.18 -1.64 -7.07
C GLU A 24 16.45 -0.17 -6.71
N GLU A 25 17.35 0.47 -7.43
CA GLU A 25 17.68 1.89 -7.24
C GLU A 25 16.59 2.79 -7.80
N PHE A 26 16.22 3.81 -7.04
CA PHE A 26 15.23 4.80 -7.45
C PHE A 26 15.57 6.21 -6.95
N LYS A 27 15.09 7.20 -7.68
CA LYS A 27 15.01 8.59 -7.23
C LYS A 27 13.62 8.84 -6.67
N LEU A 28 13.52 9.36 -5.45
CA LEU A 28 12.26 9.83 -4.90
C LEU A 28 12.08 11.32 -5.18
N THR A 29 10.95 11.67 -5.78
CA THR A 29 10.46 13.05 -5.90
C THR A 29 9.29 13.20 -4.94
N GLU A 30 9.53 13.87 -3.82
CA GLU A 30 8.47 14.15 -2.85
C GLU A 30 7.48 15.17 -3.43
N VAL A 31 6.19 14.80 -3.36
CA VAL A 31 5.10 15.65 -3.84
C VAL A 31 3.86 15.44 -2.99
N ALA A 32 3.36 16.50 -2.39
CA ALA A 32 2.07 16.52 -1.71
C ALA A 32 0.99 16.96 -2.71
N PRO A 33 0.15 16.06 -3.22
CA PRO A 33 -0.78 16.39 -4.32
C PRO A 33 -1.82 17.47 -3.99
N TRP A 34 -1.96 17.80 -2.72
CA TRP A 34 -2.88 18.83 -2.19
C TRP A 34 -2.22 20.19 -1.96
N GLU A 35 -0.90 20.31 -2.15
CA GLU A 35 -0.15 21.55 -1.99
C GLU A 35 0.25 22.09 -3.36
N PRO A 36 -0.06 23.36 -3.69
CA PRO A 36 0.36 23.93 -4.96
C PRO A 36 1.88 24.09 -5.02
N GLY A 37 2.48 23.80 -6.18
CA GLY A 37 3.91 23.98 -6.37
C GLY A 37 4.45 23.26 -7.62
N PRO A 38 5.74 23.50 -7.95
CA PRO A 38 6.35 22.95 -9.16
C PRO A 38 6.32 21.41 -9.23
N ALA A 39 6.47 20.73 -8.10
CA ALA A 39 6.41 19.27 -8.03
C ALA A 39 5.01 18.72 -8.38
N VAL A 40 3.95 19.43 -7.97
CA VAL A 40 2.57 19.05 -8.30
C VAL A 40 2.28 19.29 -9.78
N GLU A 41 2.78 20.38 -10.37
CA GLU A 41 2.63 20.62 -11.81
C GLU A 41 3.38 19.57 -12.63
N ALA A 42 4.57 19.16 -12.18
CA ALA A 42 5.30 18.06 -12.81
C ALA A 42 4.53 16.73 -12.70
N LEU A 43 3.95 16.44 -11.53
CA LEU A 43 3.10 15.25 -11.35
C LEU A 43 1.85 15.35 -12.22
N ARG A 44 1.21 16.52 -12.34
CA ARG A 44 0.00 16.74 -13.18
C ARG A 44 0.24 16.42 -14.64
N ALA A 45 1.43 16.76 -15.16
CA ALA A 45 1.81 16.45 -16.53
C ALA A 45 1.96 14.94 -16.79
N LEU A 46 2.32 14.16 -15.75
CA LEU A 46 2.50 12.71 -15.82
C LEU A 46 1.21 11.95 -15.49
N ASN A 47 0.49 12.41 -14.49
CA ASN A 47 -0.74 11.80 -13.98
C ASN A 47 -1.77 12.90 -13.67
N PRO A 48 -2.72 13.16 -14.57
CA PRO A 48 -3.75 14.20 -14.39
C PRO A 48 -4.63 13.99 -13.16
N LEU A 49 -4.72 12.76 -12.63
CA LEU A 49 -5.46 12.45 -11.39
C LEU A 49 -4.71 12.90 -10.13
N LEU A 50 -3.45 13.33 -10.24
CA LEU A 50 -2.62 13.75 -9.11
C LEU A 50 -2.53 12.69 -8.00
N GLN A 51 -2.41 11.43 -8.38
CA GLN A 51 -2.32 10.32 -7.42
C GLN A 51 -0.87 9.84 -7.28
N VAL A 52 -0.52 9.43 -6.09
CA VAL A 52 0.76 8.79 -5.77
C VAL A 52 0.53 7.38 -5.22
N PRO A 53 1.37 6.39 -5.57
CA PRO A 53 2.57 6.49 -6.40
C PRO A 53 2.30 6.73 -7.88
N THR A 54 3.13 7.55 -8.51
CA THR A 54 3.33 7.58 -9.96
C THR A 54 4.81 7.33 -10.20
N VAL A 55 5.13 6.38 -11.09
CA VAL A 55 6.51 5.96 -11.36
C VAL A 55 6.84 6.25 -12.82
N VAL A 56 8.01 6.86 -13.05
CA VAL A 56 8.58 7.01 -14.39
C VAL A 56 9.71 6.01 -14.54
N LEU A 57 9.61 5.14 -15.54
CA LEU A 57 10.60 4.13 -15.86
C LEU A 57 11.81 4.71 -16.60
N ASP A 58 12.86 3.93 -16.78
CA ASP A 58 14.11 4.35 -17.45
C ASP A 58 13.91 4.78 -18.89
N ASP A 59 12.91 4.23 -19.55
CA ASP A 59 12.53 4.56 -20.95
C ASP A 59 11.53 5.72 -21.06
N GLY A 60 11.17 6.33 -19.93
CA GLY A 60 10.18 7.40 -19.85
C GLY A 60 8.73 6.93 -19.74
N THR A 61 8.46 5.63 -19.73
CA THR A 61 7.11 5.10 -19.52
C THR A 61 6.59 5.50 -18.14
N VAL A 62 5.36 6.00 -18.08
CA VAL A 62 4.69 6.37 -16.82
C VAL A 62 3.81 5.22 -16.36
N MET A 63 4.00 4.79 -15.13
CA MET A 63 3.17 3.79 -14.46
C MET A 63 2.45 4.39 -13.26
N THR A 64 1.17 4.06 -13.15
CA THR A 64 0.32 4.31 -11.99
C THR A 64 -0.20 2.97 -11.47
N GLU A 65 -1.09 3.00 -10.48
CA GLU A 65 -1.64 1.82 -9.81
C GLU A 65 -0.57 1.01 -9.07
N SER A 66 -0.55 1.12 -7.76
CA SER A 66 0.47 0.50 -6.90
C SER A 66 0.66 -1.00 -7.17
N VAL A 67 -0.43 -1.74 -7.43
CA VAL A 67 -0.36 -3.18 -7.73
C VAL A 67 0.27 -3.44 -9.10
N ALA A 68 -0.01 -2.62 -10.10
CA ALA A 68 0.63 -2.75 -11.42
C ALA A 68 2.14 -2.51 -11.33
N ILE A 69 2.54 -1.47 -10.58
CA ILE A 69 3.95 -1.16 -10.32
C ILE A 69 4.64 -2.31 -9.57
N LEU A 70 3.99 -2.86 -8.53
CA LEU A 70 4.54 -4.00 -7.77
C LEU A 70 4.71 -5.24 -8.64
N LEU A 71 3.72 -5.57 -9.47
CA LEU A 71 3.81 -6.73 -10.38
C LEU A 71 4.94 -6.55 -11.40
N TRP A 72 5.08 -5.34 -11.95
CA TRP A 72 6.17 -5.02 -12.88
C TRP A 72 7.55 -5.13 -12.21
N LEU A 73 7.70 -4.65 -10.97
CA LEU A 73 8.93 -4.83 -10.18
C LEU A 73 9.26 -6.31 -9.96
N LEU A 74 8.25 -7.12 -9.60
CA LEU A 74 8.43 -8.56 -9.39
C LEU A 74 8.80 -9.30 -10.69
N GLU A 75 8.29 -8.87 -11.85
CA GLU A 75 8.68 -9.43 -13.17
C GLU A 75 10.12 -9.12 -13.54
N ARG A 76 10.65 -7.97 -13.13
CA ARG A 76 12.07 -7.61 -13.29
C ARG A 76 13.01 -8.43 -12.40
N HIS A 77 12.48 -8.97 -11.31
CA HIS A 77 13.24 -9.75 -10.31
C HIS A 77 12.63 -11.17 -10.18
N PRO A 78 12.69 -12.01 -11.24
CA PRO A 78 11.99 -13.29 -11.30
C PRO A 78 12.46 -14.32 -10.26
N ASP A 79 13.64 -14.12 -9.69
CA ASP A 79 14.22 -15.00 -8.67
C ASP A 79 13.87 -14.58 -7.24
N THR A 80 13.10 -13.49 -7.06
CA THR A 80 12.68 -13.05 -5.73
C THR A 80 11.66 -14.00 -5.11
N ASP A 81 11.71 -14.16 -3.79
CA ASP A 81 10.72 -14.88 -3.00
C ASP A 81 9.53 -14.00 -2.53
N LEU A 82 9.52 -12.72 -2.92
CA LEU A 82 8.46 -11.76 -2.55
C LEU A 82 7.12 -12.03 -3.21
N ALA A 83 7.04 -12.98 -4.14
CA ALA A 83 5.80 -13.46 -4.74
C ALA A 83 5.90 -14.93 -5.14
N PRO A 84 4.81 -15.72 -5.07
CA PRO A 84 4.77 -17.03 -5.67
C PRO A 84 5.00 -16.95 -7.17
N ARG A 85 5.82 -17.82 -7.72
CA ARG A 85 6.13 -17.87 -9.18
C ARG A 85 4.90 -18.29 -9.99
N PRO A 86 4.85 -17.99 -11.30
CA PRO A 86 3.85 -18.57 -12.19
C PRO A 86 3.83 -20.11 -12.08
N GLY A 87 2.64 -20.69 -11.92
CA GLY A 87 2.46 -22.13 -11.71
C GLY A 87 2.48 -22.58 -10.23
N ASP A 88 2.91 -21.75 -9.29
CA ASP A 88 2.78 -22.04 -7.86
C ASP A 88 1.29 -22.07 -7.47
N PRO A 89 0.82 -23.09 -6.74
CA PRO A 89 -0.58 -23.19 -6.32
C PRO A 89 -1.05 -22.00 -5.46
N ARG A 90 -0.15 -21.29 -4.80
CA ARG A 90 -0.44 -20.08 -4.02
C ARG A 90 -0.64 -18.82 -4.88
N ARG A 91 -0.27 -18.87 -6.19
CA ARG A 91 -0.27 -17.68 -7.07
C ARG A 91 -1.66 -17.05 -7.20
N ALA A 92 -2.71 -17.83 -7.35
CA ALA A 92 -4.06 -17.31 -7.45
C ALA A 92 -4.50 -16.58 -6.17
N ALA A 93 -4.20 -17.15 -5.01
CA ALA A 93 -4.48 -16.53 -3.71
C ALA A 93 -3.66 -15.24 -3.51
N PHE A 94 -2.41 -15.24 -3.94
CA PHE A 94 -1.54 -14.05 -3.95
C PHE A 94 -2.15 -12.92 -4.76
N LEU A 95 -2.45 -13.15 -6.04
CA LEU A 95 -3.00 -12.12 -6.95
C LEU A 95 -4.33 -11.57 -6.43
N ARG A 96 -5.24 -12.45 -5.98
CA ARG A 96 -6.52 -12.04 -5.41
C ARG A 96 -6.34 -11.11 -4.21
N ARG A 97 -5.45 -11.43 -3.29
CA ARG A 97 -5.19 -10.62 -2.09
C ARG A 97 -4.47 -9.33 -2.42
N LEU A 98 -3.53 -9.36 -3.37
CA LEU A 98 -2.80 -8.17 -3.78
C LEU A 98 -3.74 -7.12 -4.39
N VAL A 99 -4.64 -7.55 -5.28
CA VAL A 99 -5.66 -6.67 -5.88
C VAL A 99 -6.70 -6.23 -4.84
N TYR A 100 -6.96 -7.04 -3.81
CA TYR A 100 -7.96 -6.72 -2.78
C TYR A 100 -7.62 -5.44 -2.01
N PHE A 101 -6.35 -5.18 -1.73
CA PHE A 101 -5.92 -3.97 -1.02
C PHE A 101 -6.37 -2.68 -1.74
N PRO A 102 -6.00 -2.43 -3.01
CA PRO A 102 -6.39 -1.20 -3.68
C PRO A 102 -7.87 -1.18 -4.10
N SER A 103 -8.52 -2.33 -4.29
CA SER A 103 -9.91 -2.37 -4.76
C SER A 103 -10.95 -2.33 -3.63
N ALA A 104 -10.67 -2.89 -2.46
CA ALA A 104 -11.65 -3.00 -1.38
C ALA A 104 -11.33 -2.14 -0.16
N ILE A 105 -10.04 -2.00 0.19
CA ILE A 105 -9.61 -1.27 1.40
C ILE A 105 -9.26 0.18 1.09
N TYR A 106 -8.41 0.42 0.09
CA TYR A 106 -7.89 1.76 -0.22
C TYR A 106 -8.99 2.80 -0.51
N PRO A 107 -10.06 2.47 -1.27
CA PRO A 107 -11.15 3.43 -1.52
C PRO A 107 -11.82 3.93 -0.25
N MET A 108 -11.83 3.14 0.82
CA MET A 108 -12.44 3.54 2.09
C MET A 108 -11.67 4.70 2.74
N TYR A 109 -10.35 4.74 2.56
CA TYR A 109 -9.55 5.88 3.01
C TYR A 109 -9.87 7.12 2.19
N THR A 110 -9.85 7.02 0.85
CA THR A 110 -10.14 8.16 -0.03
C THR A 110 -11.53 8.76 0.24
N VAL A 111 -12.55 7.91 0.41
CA VAL A 111 -13.91 8.35 0.73
C VAL A 111 -13.99 8.96 2.13
N GLY A 112 -13.35 8.32 3.11
CA GLY A 112 -13.39 8.77 4.50
C GLY A 112 -12.54 10.00 4.81
N ASP A 113 -11.46 10.24 4.05
CA ASP A 113 -10.59 11.40 4.24
C ASP A 113 -11.15 12.66 3.55
N PHE A 114 -11.93 12.47 2.47
CA PHE A 114 -12.54 13.57 1.70
C PHE A 114 -14.05 13.36 1.53
N PRO A 115 -14.81 13.20 2.64
CA PRO A 115 -16.25 12.89 2.57
C PRO A 115 -17.08 14.01 1.89
N GLU A 116 -16.57 15.26 1.90
CA GLU A 116 -17.19 16.40 1.23
C GLU A 116 -17.26 16.26 -0.29
N ARG A 117 -16.44 15.41 -0.89
CA ARG A 117 -16.46 15.08 -2.33
C ARG A 117 -17.62 14.16 -2.69
N TRP A 118 -18.25 13.52 -1.69
CA TRP A 118 -19.25 12.47 -1.87
C TRP A 118 -20.63 12.87 -1.37
N VAL A 119 -20.69 13.57 -0.23
CA VAL A 119 -21.95 13.97 0.41
C VAL A 119 -21.88 15.40 0.93
N LYS A 120 -23.06 16.04 1.00
CA LYS A 120 -23.20 17.40 1.53
C LYS A 120 -23.68 17.36 2.99
N GLY A 121 -23.20 18.33 3.77
CA GLY A 121 -23.60 18.52 5.17
C GLY A 121 -22.76 17.73 6.16
N LYS A 122 -22.39 18.37 7.29
CA LYS A 122 -21.46 17.84 8.28
C LYS A 122 -21.93 16.52 8.91
N ALA A 123 -23.23 16.36 9.14
CA ALA A 123 -23.78 15.12 9.72
C ALA A 123 -23.57 13.94 8.77
N ALA A 124 -23.97 14.06 7.49
CA ALA A 124 -23.79 13.03 6.49
C ALA A 124 -22.29 12.71 6.25
N GLN A 125 -21.43 13.72 6.28
CA GLN A 125 -19.98 13.52 6.17
C GLN A 125 -19.42 12.72 7.35
N ALA A 126 -19.88 12.99 8.57
CA ALA A 126 -19.48 12.25 9.76
C ALA A 126 -19.96 10.78 9.72
N GLU A 127 -21.20 10.54 9.31
CA GLU A 127 -21.76 9.19 9.13
C GLU A 127 -21.02 8.42 8.05
N LEU A 128 -20.73 9.04 6.91
CA LEU A 128 -19.95 8.42 5.84
C LEU A 128 -18.54 8.05 6.31
N LYS A 129 -17.89 8.94 7.04
CA LYS A 129 -16.56 8.69 7.61
C LYS A 129 -16.56 7.48 8.54
N GLU A 130 -17.55 7.36 9.44
CA GLU A 130 -17.67 6.19 10.31
C GLU A 130 -18.01 4.93 9.51
N ALA A 131 -18.90 5.00 8.53
CA ALA A 131 -19.24 3.88 7.66
C ALA A 131 -18.00 3.33 6.91
N THR A 132 -17.08 4.21 6.45
CA THR A 132 -15.82 3.76 5.83
C THR A 132 -14.90 3.05 6.81
N VAL A 133 -14.86 3.46 8.08
CA VAL A 133 -14.12 2.76 9.13
C VAL A 133 -14.68 1.36 9.35
N GLN A 134 -16.01 1.24 9.52
CA GLN A 134 -16.66 -0.07 9.71
C GLN A 134 -16.44 -0.97 8.49
N ARG A 135 -16.52 -0.44 7.27
CA ARG A 135 -16.22 -1.20 6.05
C ARG A 135 -14.77 -1.65 6.01
N THR A 136 -13.81 -0.80 6.39
CA THR A 136 -12.38 -1.15 6.48
C THR A 136 -12.16 -2.30 7.45
N LEU A 137 -12.74 -2.25 8.65
CA LEU A 137 -12.65 -3.35 9.63
C LEU A 137 -13.24 -4.65 9.09
N GLY A 138 -14.40 -4.59 8.41
CA GLY A 138 -14.98 -5.74 7.74
C GLY A 138 -14.08 -6.34 6.66
N CYS A 139 -13.37 -5.51 5.89
CA CYS A 139 -12.39 -5.97 4.92
C CYS A 139 -11.20 -6.68 5.58
N TRP A 140 -10.68 -6.15 6.68
CA TRP A 140 -9.61 -6.79 7.44
C TRP A 140 -10.05 -8.10 8.08
N SER A 141 -11.27 -8.18 8.62
CA SER A 141 -11.86 -9.43 9.11
C SER A 141 -11.96 -10.50 8.02
N ALA A 142 -12.31 -10.13 6.80
CA ALA A 142 -12.34 -11.05 5.66
C ALA A 142 -10.93 -11.55 5.27
N ILE A 143 -9.91 -10.70 5.38
CA ILE A 143 -8.50 -11.09 5.24
C ILE A 143 -8.14 -12.12 6.32
N GLU A 144 -8.43 -11.83 7.58
CA GLU A 144 -8.13 -12.71 8.72
C GLU A 144 -8.78 -14.08 8.57
N ALA A 145 -10.04 -14.15 8.17
CA ALA A 145 -10.76 -15.40 7.93
C ALA A 145 -10.11 -16.28 6.84
N SER A 146 -9.40 -15.66 5.90
CA SER A 146 -8.68 -16.36 4.83
C SER A 146 -7.18 -16.47 5.06
N PHE A 147 -6.68 -16.06 6.23
CA PHE A 147 -5.25 -16.10 6.57
C PHE A 147 -4.77 -17.55 6.66
N GLY A 148 -3.66 -17.86 5.99
CA GLY A 148 -3.08 -19.22 5.96
C GLY A 148 -2.46 -19.63 7.29
N ALA A 149 -1.91 -20.83 7.32
CA ALA A 149 -0.99 -21.24 8.37
C ALA A 149 0.37 -20.53 8.19
N GLY A 150 1.02 -20.20 9.30
CA GLY A 150 2.34 -19.54 9.28
C GLY A 150 2.29 -18.05 9.68
N PRO A 151 3.47 -17.41 9.74
CA PRO A 151 3.62 -16.06 10.26
C PRO A 151 3.27 -14.95 9.26
N PHE A 152 3.09 -15.28 7.97
CA PHE A 152 2.81 -14.35 6.87
C PHE A 152 1.54 -14.73 6.12
N PHE A 153 1.05 -13.84 5.26
CA PHE A 153 -0.22 -13.99 4.53
C PHE A 153 -0.35 -15.28 3.73
N LEU A 154 0.76 -15.80 3.22
CA LEU A 154 0.79 -17.01 2.38
C LEU A 154 1.59 -18.17 2.99
N GLY A 155 1.93 -18.12 4.25
CA GLY A 155 2.66 -19.17 4.95
C GLY A 155 3.95 -18.68 5.60
N GLU A 156 5.05 -19.41 5.41
CA GLU A 156 6.31 -19.18 6.12
C GLU A 156 7.14 -18.01 5.58
N GLN A 157 6.94 -17.63 4.33
CA GLN A 157 7.74 -16.60 3.66
C GLN A 157 6.98 -15.29 3.53
N MET A 158 7.68 -14.18 3.82
CA MET A 158 7.19 -12.82 3.57
C MET A 158 7.03 -12.58 2.07
N THR A 159 5.95 -11.92 1.70
CA THR A 159 5.67 -11.49 0.32
C THR A 159 5.34 -10.00 0.28
N VAL A 160 5.16 -9.44 -0.91
CA VAL A 160 4.70 -8.05 -1.05
C VAL A 160 3.33 -7.81 -0.41
N LEU A 161 2.53 -8.85 -0.15
CA LEU A 161 1.26 -8.73 0.58
C LEU A 161 1.48 -8.23 2.00
N ASP A 162 2.48 -8.77 2.67
CA ASP A 162 2.84 -8.43 4.05
C ASP A 162 3.36 -7.00 4.13
N VAL A 163 4.17 -6.59 3.15
CA VAL A 163 4.69 -5.21 3.02
C VAL A 163 3.55 -4.22 2.71
N TYR A 164 2.61 -4.60 1.86
CA TYR A 164 1.43 -3.77 1.58
C TYR A 164 0.56 -3.60 2.82
N ALA A 165 0.34 -4.68 3.56
CA ALA A 165 -0.37 -4.65 4.83
C ALA A 165 0.34 -3.78 5.87
N ALA A 166 1.68 -3.83 5.94
CA ALA A 166 2.49 -2.99 6.81
C ALA A 166 2.23 -1.50 6.57
N MET A 167 2.18 -1.07 5.31
CA MET A 167 1.87 0.32 4.95
C MET A 167 0.41 0.68 5.27
N ILE A 168 -0.55 -0.07 4.68
CA ILE A 168 -1.95 0.33 4.69
C ILE A 168 -2.59 0.26 6.09
N SER A 169 -2.06 -0.58 6.97
CA SER A 169 -2.52 -0.68 8.37
C SER A 169 -2.11 0.51 9.25
N ARG A 170 -1.18 1.35 8.77
CA ARG A 170 -0.78 2.58 9.48
C ARG A 170 -1.83 3.68 9.37
N TRP A 171 -2.75 3.58 8.41
CA TRP A 171 -3.81 4.55 8.22
C TRP A 171 -4.99 4.28 9.16
N ARG A 172 -5.92 5.26 9.26
CA ARG A 172 -7.13 5.11 10.05
C ARG A 172 -7.92 3.84 9.65
N PRO A 173 -8.46 3.03 10.58
CA PRO A 173 -8.62 3.34 12.01
C PRO A 173 -7.39 3.08 12.89
N GLY A 174 -6.27 2.67 12.31
CA GLY A 174 -5.04 2.33 13.01
C GLY A 174 -4.96 0.84 13.40
N ARG A 175 -3.73 0.39 13.65
CA ARG A 175 -3.43 -1.02 13.93
C ARG A 175 -4.16 -1.60 15.13
N ASP A 176 -4.35 -0.80 16.18
CA ASP A 176 -5.00 -1.31 17.41
C ASP A 176 -6.43 -1.76 17.10
N ARG A 177 -7.21 -0.93 16.43
CA ARG A 177 -8.58 -1.30 16.03
C ARG A 177 -8.62 -2.41 14.97
N ILE A 178 -7.66 -2.44 14.05
CA ILE A 178 -7.59 -3.51 13.05
C ILE A 178 -7.21 -4.84 13.74
N ARG A 179 -6.34 -4.82 14.75
CA ARG A 179 -5.92 -5.99 15.52
C ARG A 179 -7.08 -6.70 16.21
N GLU A 180 -8.11 -5.96 16.62
CA GLU A 180 -9.31 -6.55 17.24
C GLU A 180 -10.03 -7.53 16.28
N VAL A 181 -9.94 -7.31 14.97
CA VAL A 181 -10.63 -8.10 13.96
C VAL A 181 -9.70 -8.91 13.05
N ALA A 182 -8.40 -8.59 13.05
CA ALA A 182 -7.41 -9.21 12.18
C ALA A 182 -6.02 -9.33 12.85
N PRO A 183 -5.91 -10.05 13.97
CA PRO A 183 -4.68 -10.11 14.78
C PRO A 183 -3.51 -10.73 14.04
N ARG A 184 -3.72 -11.80 13.24
CA ARG A 184 -2.64 -12.45 12.48
C ARG A 184 -2.15 -11.57 11.32
N ALA A 185 -3.08 -10.90 10.64
CA ALA A 185 -2.74 -9.99 9.56
C ALA A 185 -1.88 -8.82 10.07
N ILE A 186 -2.22 -8.24 11.24
CA ILE A 186 -1.40 -7.19 11.84
C ILE A 186 -0.05 -7.72 12.31
N ALA A 187 0.01 -8.90 12.91
CA ALA A 187 1.27 -9.50 13.31
C ALA A 187 2.20 -9.76 12.11
N ALA A 188 1.65 -10.19 10.97
CA ALA A 188 2.41 -10.34 9.71
C ALA A 188 2.92 -9.00 9.18
N ALA A 189 2.05 -7.98 9.19
CA ALA A 189 2.41 -6.61 8.80
C ALA A 189 3.56 -6.05 9.65
N GLU A 190 3.54 -6.26 10.97
CA GLU A 190 4.59 -5.81 11.88
C GLU A 190 5.90 -6.57 11.66
N ARG A 191 5.85 -7.87 11.38
CA ARG A 191 7.06 -8.63 11.01
C ARG A 191 7.66 -8.11 9.69
N ALA A 192 6.83 -7.82 8.69
CA ALA A 192 7.30 -7.25 7.43
C ALA A 192 7.92 -5.86 7.64
N GLU A 193 7.30 -5.04 8.48
CA GLU A 193 7.83 -3.71 8.82
C GLU A 193 9.16 -3.78 9.56
N ALA A 194 9.37 -4.78 10.41
CA ALA A 194 10.61 -4.99 11.15
C ALA A 194 11.77 -5.51 10.26
N HIS A 195 11.50 -5.87 8.99
CA HIS A 195 12.56 -6.31 8.08
C HIS A 195 13.60 -5.19 7.87
N PRO A 196 14.93 -5.47 7.92
CA PRO A 196 15.98 -4.44 7.85
C PRO A 196 15.89 -3.49 6.65
N SER A 197 15.42 -3.96 5.50
CA SER A 197 15.23 -3.13 4.30
C SER A 197 13.91 -2.33 4.33
N VAL A 198 12.91 -2.76 5.08
CA VAL A 198 11.57 -2.12 5.13
C VAL A 198 11.51 -1.07 6.24
N ALA A 199 12.08 -1.37 7.39
CA ALA A 199 12.01 -0.52 8.58
C ALA A 199 12.45 0.94 8.34
N PRO A 200 13.57 1.23 7.65
CA PRO A 200 13.97 2.61 7.37
C PRO A 200 12.97 3.37 6.49
N VAL A 201 12.36 2.67 5.52
CA VAL A 201 11.34 3.26 4.63
C VAL A 201 10.08 3.59 5.43
N MET A 202 9.64 2.67 6.29
CA MET A 202 8.46 2.87 7.12
C MET A 202 8.67 3.97 8.17
N ALA A 203 9.83 4.02 8.81
CA ALA A 203 10.19 5.09 9.74
C ALA A 203 10.19 6.46 9.05
N ARG A 204 10.76 6.58 7.84
CA ARG A 204 10.73 7.81 7.04
C ARG A 204 9.30 8.26 6.71
N ASN A 205 8.42 7.31 6.39
CA ASN A 205 7.05 7.60 5.95
C ASN A 205 6.07 7.85 7.11
N PHE A 206 6.22 7.14 8.23
CA PHE A 206 5.22 7.11 9.30
C PHE A 206 5.78 7.46 10.69
N GLY A 207 7.09 7.75 10.79
CA GLY A 207 7.79 7.84 12.05
C GLY A 207 8.13 6.45 12.64
N ASP A 208 8.93 6.45 13.70
CA ASP A 208 9.24 5.19 14.41
C ASP A 208 7.97 4.55 14.95
N ALA A 209 7.94 3.21 14.93
CA ALA A 209 6.86 2.47 15.56
C ALA A 209 6.89 2.76 17.08
N ALA A 210 5.82 3.38 17.58
CA ALA A 210 5.65 3.63 19.00
C ALA A 210 5.40 2.33 19.75
#